data_dba61a3f06a12aead80766d9ebdd8a55
#
_entry.id   dba61a3f06a12aead80766d9ebdd8a55
#
_cell.length_a   1.000
_cell.length_b   1.000
_cell.length_c   1.000
_cell.angle_alpha   90.00
_cell.angle_beta   90.00
_cell.angle_gamma   90.00
#
_symmetry.space_group_name_H-M   'P 1'
#
loop_
_entity.id
_entity.type
_entity.pdbx_description
1 polymer ?
#
loop_
_entity_poly.entity_id
_entity_poly.type
_entity_poly.pdbx_seq_one_letter_code
_entity_poly.pdbx_strand_id
1 'polypeptide(L)'
;KNISDENKEDKTEKSKMKTFKKIKNFLLSTSTSRFILHSLMSNDSIYLKTYLSRKPYSGYLLKSLPDEWIKAIDYFEESLNNLEVKYKSKLKIFILPQRAEVVINRLNSYNPSFVNAVVNICKKNKIDCSFPDLNSLSKIDESHFPVDGHLTIQGNHNVGQSLAEWVKNWD
;
A
#
# COMPACT_ATOMS: atom_id res chain seq x y z
N LYS A 1 -24.10 27.40 26.79
CA LYS A 1 -22.68 27.09 27.07
C LYS A 1 -22.07 26.43 25.85
N ASN A 2 -21.07 27.08 25.29
CA ASN A 2 -19.89 26.62 24.57
C ASN A 2 -19.99 26.20 23.10
N ILE A 3 -20.49 27.08 22.23
CA ILE A 3 -20.22 27.03 20.76
C ILE A 3 -18.91 27.78 20.42
N SER A 4 -18.37 28.58 21.36
CA SER A 4 -17.16 29.39 21.13
C SER A 4 -15.83 28.60 21.26
N ASP A 5 -15.81 27.49 21.95
CA ASP A 5 -14.59 26.73 22.23
C ASP A 5 -14.26 25.72 21.11
N GLU A 6 -15.26 25.08 20.50
CA GLU A 6 -15.07 24.19 19.34
C GLU A 6 -14.48 24.93 18.11
N ASN A 7 -14.90 26.17 17.90
CA ASN A 7 -14.37 26.97 16.80
C ASN A 7 -12.91 27.43 16.98
N LYS A 8 -12.41 27.46 18.20
CA LYS A 8 -11.01 27.81 18.48
C LYS A 8 -10.08 26.63 18.29
N GLU A 9 -10.47 25.42 18.70
CA GLU A 9 -9.68 24.21 18.49
C GLU A 9 -9.52 23.87 17.00
N ASP A 10 -10.59 23.94 16.22
CA ASP A 10 -10.55 23.65 14.76
C ASP A 10 -9.66 24.66 14.00
N LYS A 11 -9.65 25.94 14.38
CA LYS A 11 -8.74 26.96 13.81
C LYS A 11 -7.29 26.71 14.18
N THR A 12 -7.02 26.23 15.39
CA THR A 12 -5.66 25.95 15.87
C THR A 12 -5.08 24.70 15.19
N GLU A 13 -5.87 23.65 14.99
CA GLU A 13 -5.46 22.46 14.26
C GLU A 13 -5.21 22.74 12.77
N LYS A 14 -6.11 23.48 12.12
CA LYS A 14 -5.93 23.93 10.73
C LYS A 14 -4.68 24.80 10.54
N SER A 15 -4.37 25.64 11.52
CA SER A 15 -3.15 26.47 11.52
C SER A 15 -1.89 25.60 11.67
N LYS A 16 -1.88 24.67 12.61
CA LYS A 16 -0.77 23.72 12.80
C LYS A 16 -0.53 22.86 11.56
N MET A 17 -1.60 22.39 10.91
CA MET A 17 -1.51 21.60 9.70
C MET A 17 -0.98 22.39 8.50
N LYS A 18 -1.36 23.68 8.35
CA LYS A 18 -0.79 24.58 7.34
C LYS A 18 0.69 24.86 7.57
N THR A 19 1.09 25.09 8.80
CA THR A 19 2.50 25.32 9.18
C THR A 19 3.34 24.07 8.93
N PHE A 20 2.85 22.89 9.30
CA PHE A 20 3.52 21.62 9.03
C PHE A 20 3.69 21.36 7.52
N LYS A 21 2.67 21.69 6.72
CA LYS A 21 2.74 21.57 5.26
C LYS A 21 3.78 22.51 4.64
N LYS A 22 3.91 23.74 5.17
CA LYS A 22 4.94 24.70 4.74
C LYS A 22 6.36 24.21 5.09
N ILE A 23 6.56 23.73 6.33
CA ILE A 23 7.84 23.18 6.78
C ILE A 23 8.20 21.94 5.94
N LYS A 24 7.25 21.03 5.69
CA LYS A 24 7.46 19.87 4.83
C LYS A 24 7.89 20.28 3.42
N ASN A 25 7.22 21.25 2.81
CA ASN A 25 7.55 21.72 1.47
C ASN A 25 8.93 22.40 1.43
N PHE A 26 9.28 23.17 2.46
CA PHE A 26 10.60 23.76 2.60
C PHE A 26 11.68 22.70 2.75
N LEU A 27 11.48 21.73 3.63
CA LEU A 27 12.41 20.61 3.81
C LEU A 27 12.56 19.77 2.52
N LEU A 28 11.53 19.62 1.72
CA LEU A 28 11.58 18.90 0.45
C LEU A 28 12.19 19.73 -0.69
N SER A 29 12.39 21.03 -0.51
CA SER A 29 12.93 21.92 -1.54
C SER A 29 14.45 21.87 -1.66
N THR A 30 15.16 21.43 -0.63
CA THR A 30 16.64 21.36 -0.62
C THR A 30 17.13 19.95 -0.92
N SER A 31 18.23 19.83 -1.64
CA SER A 31 18.85 18.53 -1.96
C SER A 31 19.25 17.75 -0.71
N THR A 32 19.78 18.43 0.30
CA THR A 32 20.17 17.83 1.58
C THR A 32 18.98 17.25 2.31
N SER A 33 17.87 17.98 2.38
CA SER A 33 16.66 17.52 3.05
C SER A 33 16.01 16.33 2.34
N ARG A 34 16.06 16.32 1.00
CA ARG A 34 15.60 15.18 0.22
C ARG A 34 16.45 13.95 0.51
N PHE A 35 17.76 14.10 0.58
CA PHE A 35 18.69 13.01 0.91
C PHE A 35 18.41 12.45 2.31
N ILE A 36 18.26 13.31 3.32
CA ILE A 36 17.92 12.90 4.69
C ILE A 36 16.58 12.17 4.71
N LEU A 37 15.55 12.72 4.09
CA LEU A 37 14.23 12.08 4.02
C LEU A 37 14.30 10.72 3.33
N HIS A 38 15.01 10.64 2.21
CA HIS A 38 15.22 9.38 1.50
C HIS A 38 15.88 8.34 2.39
N SER A 39 16.99 8.70 3.06
CA SER A 39 17.71 7.81 3.98
C SER A 39 16.83 7.34 5.15
N LEU A 40 16.05 8.24 5.75
CA LEU A 40 15.13 7.89 6.81
C LEU A 40 14.03 6.94 6.33
N MET A 41 13.45 7.22 5.17
CA MET A 41 12.36 6.42 4.63
C MET A 41 12.83 5.08 4.04
N SER A 42 14.13 4.91 3.79
CA SER A 42 14.72 3.60 3.44
C SER A 42 14.77 2.66 4.63
N ASN A 43 14.66 3.16 5.87
CA ASN A 43 14.55 2.32 7.06
C ASN A 43 13.11 1.85 7.25
N ASP A 44 12.88 0.54 7.25
CA ASP A 44 11.55 -0.06 7.33
C ASP A 44 10.77 0.30 8.60
N SER A 45 11.44 0.30 9.74
CA SER A 45 10.79 0.63 11.01
C SER A 45 10.33 2.09 11.03
N ILE A 46 11.13 3.00 10.47
CA ILE A 46 10.77 4.41 10.33
C ILE A 46 9.64 4.57 9.31
N TYR A 47 9.73 3.86 8.18
CA TYR A 47 8.68 3.85 7.17
C TYR A 47 7.34 3.39 7.77
N LEU A 48 7.30 2.26 8.47
CA LEU A 48 6.08 1.74 9.09
C LEU A 48 5.51 2.73 10.10
N LYS A 49 6.34 3.28 11.00
CA LYS A 49 5.88 4.23 12.02
C LYS A 49 5.41 5.55 11.42
N THR A 50 6.07 6.04 10.38
CA THR A 50 5.85 7.41 9.89
C THR A 50 4.86 7.46 8.72
N TYR A 51 4.85 6.44 7.87
CA TYR A 51 4.10 6.44 6.62
C TYR A 51 2.84 5.58 6.72
N LEU A 52 2.97 4.34 7.16
CA LEU A 52 1.85 3.41 7.24
C LEU A 52 0.90 3.68 8.42
N SER A 53 1.36 4.39 9.45
CA SER A 53 0.48 4.82 10.57
C SER A 53 -0.53 5.90 10.15
N ARG A 54 -0.36 6.52 9.01
CA ARG A 54 -1.29 7.54 8.50
C ARG A 54 -2.49 6.88 7.84
N LYS A 55 -3.68 7.51 7.98
CA LYS A 55 -4.82 7.16 7.13
C LYS A 55 -4.47 7.42 5.65
N PRO A 56 -4.81 6.54 4.72
CA PRO A 56 -5.59 5.30 4.86
C PRO A 56 -4.74 4.05 5.19
N TYR A 57 -3.44 4.16 5.41
CA TYR A 57 -2.53 3.01 5.55
C TYR A 57 -2.50 2.38 6.93
N SER A 58 -3.20 2.94 7.92
CA SER A 58 -3.22 2.40 9.29
C SER A 58 -3.66 0.93 9.39
N GLY A 59 -4.45 0.46 8.43
CA GLY A 59 -4.85 -0.95 8.35
C GLY A 59 -3.68 -1.93 8.28
N TYR A 60 -2.53 -1.52 7.71
CA TYR A 60 -1.32 -2.35 7.67
C TYR A 60 -0.65 -2.55 9.03
N LEU A 61 -0.99 -1.75 10.03
CA LEU A 61 -0.43 -1.80 11.37
C LEU A 61 -1.39 -2.39 12.40
N LEU A 62 -2.62 -2.70 12.02
CA LEU A 62 -3.65 -3.23 12.91
C LEU A 62 -3.69 -4.76 12.88
N LYS A 63 -4.17 -5.37 13.96
CA LYS A 63 -4.38 -6.83 14.03
C LYS A 63 -5.56 -7.30 13.16
N SER A 64 -6.45 -6.39 12.79
CA SER A 64 -7.61 -6.63 11.92
C SER A 64 -7.73 -5.50 10.90
N LEU A 65 -8.29 -5.80 9.74
CA LEU A 65 -8.60 -4.79 8.75
C LEU A 65 -9.66 -3.82 9.27
N PRO A 66 -9.56 -2.51 8.99
CA PRO A 66 -10.63 -1.56 9.27
C PRO A 66 -11.93 -1.92 8.54
N ASP A 67 -13.07 -1.54 9.11
CA ASP A 67 -14.39 -1.83 8.52
C ASP A 67 -14.55 -1.30 7.09
N GLU A 68 -13.96 -0.14 6.80
CA GLU A 68 -13.98 0.43 5.45
C GLU A 68 -13.24 -0.47 4.45
N TRP A 69 -12.17 -1.14 4.87
CA TRP A 69 -11.42 -2.07 4.04
C TRP A 69 -12.18 -3.38 3.86
N ILE A 70 -12.85 -3.86 4.90
CA ILE A 70 -13.70 -5.06 4.81
C ILE A 70 -14.80 -4.81 3.78
N LYS A 71 -15.50 -3.67 3.86
CA LYS A 71 -16.54 -3.30 2.87
C LYS A 71 -15.98 -3.19 1.45
N ALA A 72 -14.79 -2.63 1.29
CA ALA A 72 -14.14 -2.55 -0.02
C ALA A 72 -13.79 -3.92 -0.59
N ILE A 73 -13.38 -4.86 0.26
CA ILE A 73 -13.09 -6.25 -0.10
C ILE A 73 -14.38 -6.99 -0.49
N ASP A 74 -15.46 -6.83 0.25
CA ASP A 74 -16.76 -7.42 -0.06
C ASP A 74 -17.30 -6.92 -1.40
N TYR A 75 -17.21 -5.60 -1.65
CA TYR A 75 -17.59 -5.01 -2.92
C TYR A 75 -16.72 -5.49 -4.09
N PHE A 76 -15.43 -5.68 -3.84
CA PHE A 76 -14.51 -6.23 -4.84
C PHE A 76 -14.90 -7.68 -5.21
N GLU A 77 -15.21 -8.52 -4.21
CA GLU A 77 -15.65 -9.90 -4.44
C GLU A 77 -16.96 -9.95 -5.26
N GLU A 78 -17.94 -9.12 -4.91
CA GLU A 78 -19.19 -9.00 -5.67
C GLU A 78 -18.94 -8.57 -7.11
N SER A 79 -18.05 -7.60 -7.31
CA SER A 79 -17.70 -7.10 -8.64
C SER A 79 -17.04 -8.17 -9.52
N LEU A 80 -16.16 -8.99 -8.94
CA LEU A 80 -15.53 -10.12 -9.67
C LEU A 80 -16.56 -11.15 -10.14
N ASN A 81 -17.48 -11.54 -9.25
CA ASN A 81 -18.55 -12.49 -9.59
C ASN A 81 -19.43 -11.95 -10.72
N ASN A 82 -19.77 -10.67 -10.69
CA ASN A 82 -20.55 -10.01 -11.74
C ASN A 82 -19.80 -9.99 -13.09
N LEU A 83 -18.47 -9.79 -13.07
CA LEU A 83 -17.66 -9.81 -14.29
C LEU A 83 -17.60 -11.19 -14.92
N GLU A 84 -17.41 -12.26 -14.14
CA GLU A 84 -17.43 -13.64 -14.66
C GLU A 84 -18.76 -14.00 -15.32
N VAL A 85 -19.87 -13.67 -14.66
CA VAL A 85 -21.21 -13.89 -15.19
C VAL A 85 -21.43 -13.11 -16.49
N LYS A 86 -21.05 -11.82 -16.49
CA LYS A 86 -21.27 -10.93 -17.64
C LYS A 86 -20.49 -11.34 -18.88
N TYR A 87 -19.22 -11.69 -18.70
CA TYR A 87 -18.32 -11.94 -19.84
C TYR A 87 -18.15 -13.42 -20.17
N LYS A 88 -18.67 -14.33 -19.33
CA LYS A 88 -18.54 -15.79 -19.50
C LYS A 88 -17.08 -16.23 -19.69
N SER A 89 -16.15 -15.50 -19.10
CA SER A 89 -14.72 -15.74 -19.21
C SER A 89 -14.12 -16.04 -17.84
N LYS A 90 -13.10 -16.87 -17.82
CA LYS A 90 -12.33 -17.09 -16.60
C LYS A 90 -11.53 -15.83 -16.28
N LEU A 91 -11.69 -15.32 -15.07
CA LEU A 91 -10.89 -14.22 -14.58
C LEU A 91 -9.52 -14.72 -14.10
N LYS A 92 -8.52 -13.93 -14.36
CA LYS A 92 -7.17 -14.09 -13.82
C LYS A 92 -6.72 -12.76 -13.24
N ILE A 93 -6.16 -12.78 -12.03
CA ILE A 93 -5.81 -11.58 -11.30
C ILE A 93 -4.33 -11.60 -10.96
N PHE A 94 -3.58 -10.60 -11.43
CA PHE A 94 -2.22 -10.38 -11.01
C PHE A 94 -2.17 -9.17 -10.06
N ILE A 95 -1.77 -9.43 -8.81
CA ILE A 95 -1.77 -8.42 -7.75
C ILE A 95 -0.42 -7.72 -7.73
N LEU A 96 -0.41 -6.40 -7.85
CA LEU A 96 0.79 -5.60 -7.68
C LEU A 96 0.97 -5.24 -6.21
N PRO A 97 2.00 -5.74 -5.54
CA PRO A 97 2.25 -5.43 -4.14
C PRO A 97 2.69 -3.97 -4.00
N GLN A 98 2.13 -3.29 -3.03
CA GLN A 98 2.63 -1.99 -2.62
C GLN A 98 3.89 -2.16 -1.75
N ARG A 99 4.69 -1.11 -1.63
CA ARG A 99 5.85 -1.12 -0.74
C ARG A 99 5.52 -1.60 0.68
N ALA A 100 4.33 -1.24 1.19
CA ALA A 100 3.86 -1.67 2.49
C ALA A 100 3.86 -3.20 2.66
N GLU A 101 3.38 -3.93 1.65
CA GLU A 101 3.35 -5.40 1.66
C GLU A 101 4.75 -5.99 1.71
N VAL A 102 5.67 -5.44 0.92
CA VAL A 102 7.08 -5.88 0.88
C VAL A 102 7.75 -5.64 2.23
N VAL A 103 7.55 -4.47 2.84
CA VAL A 103 8.12 -4.14 4.15
C VAL A 103 7.55 -5.05 5.24
N ILE A 104 6.24 -5.29 5.25
CA ILE A 104 5.59 -6.18 6.22
C ILE A 104 6.11 -7.61 6.07
N ASN A 105 6.21 -8.12 4.86
CA ASN A 105 6.76 -9.44 4.59
C ASN A 105 8.20 -9.57 5.10
N ARG A 106 9.05 -8.57 4.81
CA ARG A 106 10.46 -8.57 5.23
C ARG A 106 10.65 -8.53 6.75
N LEU A 107 9.81 -7.79 7.45
CA LEU A 107 9.86 -7.69 8.91
C LEU A 107 9.19 -8.87 9.61
N ASN A 108 8.67 -9.85 8.87
CA ASN A 108 7.86 -10.95 9.38
C ASN A 108 6.74 -10.46 10.32
N SER A 109 6.22 -9.27 10.05
CA SER A 109 5.18 -8.66 10.86
C SER A 109 3.86 -9.32 10.51
N TYR A 110 3.25 -10.02 11.48
CA TYR A 110 1.87 -10.49 11.30
C TYR A 110 0.94 -9.29 11.26
N ASN A 111 0.41 -9.04 10.09
CA ASN A 111 -0.61 -8.02 9.90
C ASN A 111 -1.54 -8.47 8.78
N PRO A 112 -2.86 -8.41 8.94
CA PRO A 112 -3.79 -8.69 7.86
C PRO A 112 -3.55 -7.65 6.76
N SER A 113 -3.08 -8.13 5.62
CA SER A 113 -2.79 -7.29 4.47
C SER A 113 -3.93 -7.33 3.46
N PHE A 114 -4.02 -6.30 2.65
CA PHE A 114 -4.98 -6.26 1.55
C PHE A 114 -4.70 -7.35 0.51
N VAL A 115 -3.42 -7.64 0.24
CA VAL A 115 -3.01 -8.73 -0.66
C VAL A 115 -3.54 -10.08 -0.16
N ASN A 116 -3.37 -10.37 1.14
CA ASN A 116 -3.88 -11.60 1.74
C ASN A 116 -5.41 -11.71 1.63
N ALA A 117 -6.12 -10.61 1.81
CA ALA A 117 -7.57 -10.58 1.65
C ALA A 117 -7.98 -10.90 0.20
N VAL A 118 -7.34 -10.29 -0.80
CA VAL A 118 -7.59 -10.56 -2.21
C VAL A 118 -7.25 -12.00 -2.57
N VAL A 119 -6.11 -12.54 -2.10
CA VAL A 119 -5.75 -13.95 -2.32
C VAL A 119 -6.79 -14.91 -1.74
N ASN A 120 -7.35 -14.60 -0.57
CA ASN A 120 -8.40 -15.41 0.04
C ASN A 120 -9.70 -15.39 -0.79
N ILE A 121 -10.08 -14.22 -1.35
CA ILE A 121 -11.21 -14.12 -2.29
C ILE A 121 -10.96 -14.99 -3.52
N CYS A 122 -9.77 -14.91 -4.12
CA CYS A 122 -9.40 -15.72 -5.26
C CYS A 122 -9.56 -17.22 -4.97
N LYS A 123 -9.03 -17.68 -3.83
CA LYS A 123 -9.15 -19.08 -3.39
C LYS A 123 -10.60 -19.51 -3.20
N LYS A 124 -11.39 -18.68 -2.52
CA LYS A 124 -12.81 -18.94 -2.25
C LYS A 124 -13.61 -19.10 -3.55
N ASN A 125 -13.35 -18.24 -4.53
CA ASN A 125 -14.07 -18.18 -5.79
C ASN A 125 -13.39 -18.99 -6.92
N LYS A 126 -12.31 -19.72 -6.63
CA LYS A 126 -11.54 -20.52 -7.62
C LYS A 126 -10.99 -19.66 -8.78
N ILE A 127 -10.70 -18.40 -8.51
CA ILE A 127 -10.07 -17.48 -9.45
C ILE A 127 -8.56 -17.70 -9.40
N ASP A 128 -7.92 -17.78 -10.55
CA ASP A 128 -6.47 -17.85 -10.64
C ASP A 128 -5.86 -16.49 -10.30
N CYS A 129 -5.13 -16.44 -9.19
CA CYS A 129 -4.48 -15.24 -8.70
C CYS A 129 -2.98 -15.45 -8.51
N SER A 130 -2.20 -14.49 -8.95
CA SER A 130 -0.76 -14.47 -8.73
C SER A 130 -0.27 -13.09 -8.30
N PHE A 131 0.93 -13.05 -7.77
CA PHE A 131 1.65 -11.83 -7.41
C PHE A 131 3.15 -12.10 -7.46
N PRO A 132 4.01 -11.07 -7.61
CA PRO A 132 5.45 -11.24 -7.61
C PRO A 132 5.95 -11.86 -6.31
N ASP A 133 7.03 -12.60 -6.37
CA ASP A 133 7.73 -13.00 -5.15
C ASP A 133 8.18 -11.76 -4.36
N LEU A 134 7.63 -11.60 -3.16
CA LEU A 134 7.94 -10.45 -2.31
C LEU A 134 9.41 -10.42 -1.88
N ASN A 135 10.08 -11.57 -1.88
CA ASN A 135 11.52 -11.63 -1.59
C ASN A 135 12.36 -11.06 -2.73
N SER A 136 11.92 -11.21 -3.98
CA SER A 136 12.57 -10.58 -5.14
C SER A 136 12.49 -9.05 -5.11
N LEU A 137 11.51 -8.50 -4.37
CA LEU A 137 11.31 -7.07 -4.16
C LEU A 137 11.88 -6.58 -2.83
N SER A 138 12.53 -7.44 -2.05
CA SER A 138 12.97 -7.15 -0.67
C SER A 138 14.06 -6.09 -0.57
N LYS A 139 14.85 -5.88 -1.62
CA LYS A 139 15.79 -4.77 -1.73
C LYS A 139 15.03 -3.50 -2.07
N ILE A 140 14.50 -2.82 -1.06
CA ILE A 140 13.59 -1.68 -1.25
C ILE A 140 14.20 -0.56 -2.06
N ASP A 141 15.47 -0.23 -1.84
CA ASP A 141 16.15 0.83 -2.59
C ASP A 141 16.28 0.51 -4.08
N GLU A 142 16.21 -0.77 -4.45
CA GLU A 142 16.21 -1.23 -5.83
C GLU A 142 14.79 -1.37 -6.40
N SER A 143 13.82 -1.77 -5.56
CA SER A 143 12.46 -2.10 -6.02
C SER A 143 11.45 -0.96 -5.94
N HIS A 144 11.57 -0.08 -4.94
CA HIS A 144 10.63 1.02 -4.70
C HIS A 144 11.34 2.33 -4.39
N PHE A 145 10.76 3.43 -4.84
CA PHE A 145 11.18 4.75 -4.38
C PHE A 145 10.82 4.94 -2.90
N PRO A 146 11.80 5.24 -2.03
CA PRO A 146 11.56 5.26 -0.58
C PRO A 146 10.52 6.26 -0.10
N VAL A 147 10.35 7.37 -0.82
CA VAL A 147 9.50 8.48 -0.39
C VAL A 147 8.08 8.37 -0.91
N ASP A 148 7.89 7.95 -2.15
CA ASP A 148 6.57 7.89 -2.79
C ASP A 148 6.01 6.45 -2.89
N GLY A 149 6.86 5.46 -2.73
CA GLY A 149 6.46 4.05 -2.71
C GLY A 149 6.15 3.43 -4.08
N HIS A 150 6.33 4.16 -5.18
CA HIS A 150 6.22 3.59 -6.52
C HIS A 150 7.38 2.65 -6.84
N LEU A 151 7.15 1.73 -7.78
CA LEU A 151 8.20 0.85 -8.27
C LEU A 151 9.27 1.64 -9.05
N THR A 152 10.54 1.30 -8.82
CA THR A 152 11.66 1.74 -9.64
C THR A 152 11.66 0.99 -10.98
N ILE A 153 12.61 1.33 -11.87
CA ILE A 153 12.83 0.58 -13.12
C ILE A 153 13.11 -0.91 -12.79
N GLN A 154 13.97 -1.19 -11.81
CA GLN A 154 14.29 -2.56 -11.39
C GLN A 154 13.08 -3.27 -10.77
N GLY A 155 12.30 -2.56 -9.94
CA GLY A 155 11.06 -3.09 -9.37
C GLY A 155 10.05 -3.46 -10.47
N ASN A 156 9.85 -2.59 -11.45
CA ASN A 156 9.00 -2.88 -12.60
C ASN A 156 9.50 -4.08 -13.42
N HIS A 157 10.82 -4.20 -13.61
CA HIS A 157 11.41 -5.34 -14.31
C HIS A 157 11.12 -6.66 -13.57
N ASN A 158 11.33 -6.71 -12.25
CA ASN A 158 11.09 -7.91 -11.45
C ASN A 158 9.59 -8.30 -11.44
N VAL A 159 8.70 -7.34 -11.34
CA VAL A 159 7.26 -7.54 -11.46
C VAL A 159 6.89 -8.07 -12.84
N GLY A 160 7.45 -7.47 -13.90
CA GLY A 160 7.22 -7.88 -15.29
C GLY A 160 7.69 -9.30 -15.56
N GLN A 161 8.83 -9.73 -15.02
CA GLN A 161 9.30 -11.10 -15.12
C GLN A 161 8.33 -12.08 -14.45
N SER A 162 7.90 -11.79 -13.21
CA SER A 162 6.94 -12.64 -12.50
C SER A 162 5.61 -12.76 -13.25
N LEU A 163 5.13 -11.66 -13.82
CA LEU A 163 3.92 -11.67 -14.65
C LEU A 163 4.11 -12.52 -15.93
N ALA A 164 5.23 -12.35 -16.62
CA ALA A 164 5.53 -13.09 -17.84
C ALA A 164 5.66 -14.59 -17.58
N GLU A 165 6.27 -14.99 -16.46
CA GLU A 165 6.36 -16.39 -16.05
C GLU A 165 4.98 -16.97 -15.75
N TRP A 166 4.12 -16.21 -15.06
CA TRP A 166 2.77 -16.64 -14.76
C TRP A 166 1.92 -16.79 -16.03
N VAL A 167 2.02 -15.83 -16.97
CA VAL A 167 1.28 -15.86 -18.25
C VAL A 167 1.68 -17.03 -19.13
N LYS A 168 2.96 -17.45 -19.12
CA LYS A 168 3.43 -18.61 -19.90
C LYS A 168 2.72 -19.94 -19.53
N ASN A 169 2.18 -20.01 -18.33
CA ASN A 169 1.49 -21.20 -17.82
C ASN A 169 -0.04 -21.09 -17.99
N TRP A 170 -0.50 -20.19 -18.86
CA TRP A 170 -1.91 -20.06 -19.21
C TRP A 170 -2.25 -21.02 -20.35
N ASP A 171 -2.88 -22.11 -20.02
CA ASP A 171 -3.55 -23.05 -20.97
C ASP A 171 -5.08 -22.91 -20.88
#